data_aff338713e0cf3cc7f51ba05e8745c8c
#
_entry.id   aff338713e0cf3cc7f51ba05e8745c8c
#
_cell.length_a   1.000
_cell.length_b   1.000
_cell.length_c   1.000
_cell.angle_alpha   90.00
_cell.angle_beta   90.00
_cell.angle_gamma   90.00
#
_symmetry.space_group_name_H-M   'P 1'
#
loop_
_entity.id
_entity.type
_entity.pdbx_description
1 polymer ?
#
loop_
_entity_poly.entity_id
_entity_poly.type
_entity_poly.pdbx_seq_one_letter_code
_entity_poly.pdbx_strand_id
1 'polypeptide(L)'
;KLIVLINTGSASASEIVAGALQDHRRAIILGTQSFGKGSVQTIVPLSNDVAMRLTTARYYTPSGKSIQKTGISPDIVVNPAKIEKNERSKQRREADLRGALENIDDKKRKAKQNNSNDVRPTAKERANTDYQLARAVDLLRGLSLLKKRIVN
;
A
#
# COMPACT_ATOMS: atom_id res chain seq x y z
N LYS A 1 -7.97 9.41 -4.17
CA LYS A 1 -6.58 9.27 -3.72
C LYS A 1 -6.14 7.83 -3.94
N LEU A 2 -4.89 7.60 -4.31
CA LEU A 2 -4.35 6.30 -4.68
C LEU A 2 -2.98 6.13 -3.99
N ILE A 3 -2.75 4.94 -3.45
CA ILE A 3 -1.44 4.51 -2.96
C ILE A 3 -1.08 3.23 -3.70
N VAL A 4 0.15 3.14 -4.16
CA VAL A 4 0.72 1.95 -4.80
C VAL A 4 1.78 1.39 -3.88
N LEU A 5 1.65 0.11 -3.54
CA LEU A 5 2.64 -0.62 -2.76
C LEU A 5 3.67 -1.27 -3.68
N ILE A 6 4.94 -1.05 -3.41
CA ILE A 6 6.06 -1.69 -4.11
C ILE A 6 7.05 -2.31 -3.13
N ASN A 7 7.75 -3.31 -3.58
CA ASN A 7 8.85 -3.96 -2.87
C ASN A 7 9.87 -4.55 -3.85
N THR A 8 10.88 -5.23 -3.35
CA THR A 8 11.94 -5.86 -4.16
C THR A 8 11.43 -6.92 -5.15
N GLY A 9 10.21 -7.45 -4.96
CA GLY A 9 9.56 -8.36 -5.90
C GLY A 9 8.79 -7.64 -7.03
N SER A 10 8.60 -6.32 -6.92
CA SER A 10 7.95 -5.52 -7.96
C SER A 10 8.93 -5.26 -9.09
N ALA A 11 8.64 -5.79 -10.28
CA ALA A 11 9.57 -5.76 -11.42
C ALA A 11 8.86 -5.49 -12.76
N SER A 12 9.61 -4.95 -13.74
CA SER A 12 9.19 -4.82 -15.14
C SER A 12 7.89 -4.00 -15.29
N ALA A 13 6.80 -4.59 -15.77
CA ALA A 13 5.53 -3.90 -16.01
C ALA A 13 4.98 -3.19 -14.76
N SER A 14 5.13 -3.77 -13.58
CA SER A 14 4.70 -3.12 -12.33
C SER A 14 5.51 -1.86 -12.02
N GLU A 15 6.80 -1.84 -12.38
CA GLU A 15 7.65 -0.67 -12.23
C GLU A 15 7.29 0.44 -13.22
N ILE A 16 6.89 0.07 -14.44
CA ILE A 16 6.40 1.03 -15.44
C ILE A 16 5.15 1.73 -14.92
N VAL A 17 4.18 0.96 -14.39
CA VAL A 17 2.94 1.52 -13.84
C VAL A 17 3.22 2.39 -12.61
N ALA A 18 4.04 1.91 -11.67
CA ALA A 18 4.37 2.66 -10.46
C ALA A 18 5.11 3.97 -10.80
N GLY A 19 6.12 3.92 -11.68
CA GLY A 19 6.88 5.08 -12.09
C GLY A 19 6.05 6.11 -12.86
N ALA A 20 5.15 5.66 -13.74
CA ALA A 20 4.24 6.56 -14.45
C ALA A 20 3.28 7.28 -13.48
N LEU A 21 2.71 6.55 -12.52
CA LEU A 21 1.81 7.13 -11.52
C LEU A 21 2.53 8.09 -10.56
N GLN A 22 3.80 7.80 -10.23
CA GLN A 22 4.66 8.66 -9.43
C GLN A 22 4.98 9.97 -10.15
N ASP A 23 5.50 9.89 -11.37
CA ASP A 23 5.89 11.05 -12.17
C ASP A 23 4.70 12.00 -12.43
N HIS A 24 3.54 11.43 -12.71
CA HIS A 24 2.30 12.20 -12.89
C HIS A 24 1.65 12.64 -11.57
N ARG A 25 2.28 12.39 -10.42
CA ARG A 25 1.75 12.70 -9.08
C ARG A 25 0.31 12.20 -8.87
N ARG A 26 -0.04 11.10 -9.53
CA ARG A 26 -1.38 10.51 -9.47
C ARG A 26 -1.54 9.57 -8.28
N ALA A 27 -0.45 8.96 -7.82
CA ALA A 27 -0.40 8.07 -6.66
C ALA A 27 0.79 8.42 -5.77
N ILE A 28 0.69 8.03 -4.49
CA ILE A 28 1.81 7.96 -3.56
C ILE A 28 2.38 6.55 -3.64
N ILE A 29 3.66 6.42 -3.89
CA ILE A 29 4.35 5.14 -3.92
C ILE A 29 4.89 4.84 -2.53
N LEU A 30 4.51 3.69 -1.96
CA LEU A 30 4.85 3.32 -0.59
C LEU A 30 5.46 1.91 -0.55
N GLY A 31 6.45 1.70 0.30
CA GLY A 31 7.07 0.39 0.50
C GLY A 31 8.58 0.45 0.48
N THR A 32 9.22 -0.44 -0.27
CA THR A 32 10.68 -0.49 -0.43
C THR A 32 11.06 -0.40 -1.90
N GLN A 33 12.35 -0.15 -2.18
CA GLN A 33 12.90 -0.10 -3.53
C GLN A 33 12.43 -1.29 -4.36
N SER A 34 12.03 -1.05 -5.61
CA SER A 34 11.64 -2.11 -6.55
C SER A 34 12.88 -2.79 -7.18
N PHE A 35 12.65 -3.80 -7.99
CA PHE A 35 13.71 -4.68 -8.51
C PHE A 35 14.66 -3.98 -9.50
N GLY A 36 14.13 -3.17 -10.40
CA GLY A 36 14.96 -2.47 -11.40
C GLY A 36 15.12 -3.20 -12.73
N LYS A 37 14.06 -3.86 -13.24
CA LYS A 37 14.07 -4.46 -14.58
C LYS A 37 13.45 -3.53 -15.61
N GLY A 38 14.26 -2.65 -16.18
CA GLY A 38 13.85 -1.68 -17.21
C GLY A 38 14.17 -2.08 -18.64
N SER A 39 14.47 -3.34 -18.92
CA SER A 39 14.83 -3.83 -20.26
C SER A 39 13.66 -4.49 -20.97
N VAL A 40 13.51 -4.22 -22.28
CA VAL A 40 12.63 -4.92 -23.20
C VAL A 40 13.41 -6.05 -23.85
N GLN A 41 12.86 -7.25 -23.85
CA GLN A 41 13.43 -8.41 -24.48
C GLN A 41 12.53 -8.90 -25.61
N THR A 42 13.11 -9.10 -26.79
CA THR A 42 12.45 -9.65 -27.96
C THR A 42 12.92 -11.09 -28.17
N ILE A 43 11.99 -11.98 -28.47
CA ILE A 43 12.29 -13.34 -28.88
C ILE A 43 12.36 -13.35 -30.39
N VAL A 44 13.54 -13.69 -30.91
CA VAL A 44 13.79 -13.83 -32.34
C VAL A 44 13.83 -15.32 -32.68
N PRO A 45 12.85 -15.85 -33.42
CA PRO A 45 12.88 -17.24 -33.84
C PRO A 45 14.02 -17.47 -34.83
N LEU A 46 14.74 -18.55 -34.62
CA LEU A 46 15.80 -19.07 -35.51
C LEU A 46 15.27 -20.35 -36.19
N SER A 47 16.02 -20.88 -37.16
CA SER A 47 15.68 -22.19 -37.77
C SER A 47 15.71 -23.33 -36.76
N ASN A 48 14.93 -24.40 -36.97
CA ASN A 48 14.91 -25.63 -36.19
C ASN A 48 14.46 -25.49 -34.73
N ASP A 49 13.31 -24.87 -34.48
CA ASP A 49 12.68 -24.74 -33.15
C ASP A 49 13.56 -24.06 -32.08
N VAL A 50 14.59 -23.34 -32.49
CA VAL A 50 15.45 -22.54 -31.63
C VAL A 50 15.04 -21.07 -31.68
N ALA A 51 15.06 -20.40 -30.56
CA ALA A 51 14.80 -18.96 -30.46
C ALA A 51 15.88 -18.27 -29.61
N MET A 52 16.24 -17.06 -30.02
CA MET A 52 17.18 -16.21 -29.30
C MET A 52 16.44 -15.08 -28.59
N ARG A 53 16.78 -14.81 -27.32
CA ARG A 53 16.25 -13.68 -26.55
C ARG A 53 17.25 -12.56 -26.54
N LEU A 54 16.88 -11.42 -27.12
CA LEU A 54 17.71 -10.24 -27.20
C LEU A 54 17.09 -9.07 -26.43
N THR A 55 17.92 -8.28 -25.74
CA THR A 55 17.52 -6.99 -25.22
C THR A 55 17.56 -5.95 -26.32
N THR A 56 16.39 -5.42 -26.68
CA THR A 56 16.23 -4.50 -27.83
C THR A 56 15.96 -3.06 -27.42
N ALA A 57 15.44 -2.82 -26.21
CA ALA A 57 15.10 -1.48 -25.75
C ALA A 57 15.15 -1.37 -24.22
N ARG A 58 15.03 -0.14 -23.70
CA ARG A 58 14.91 0.17 -22.29
C ARG A 58 13.66 0.99 -22.05
N TYR A 59 13.03 0.77 -20.90
CA TYR A 59 11.94 1.60 -20.41
C TYR A 59 12.49 2.82 -19.66
N TYR A 60 11.80 3.92 -19.85
CA TYR A 60 12.01 5.16 -19.11
C TYR A 60 10.68 5.60 -18.52
N THR A 61 10.71 6.24 -17.37
CA THR A 61 9.52 6.87 -16.81
C THR A 61 9.14 8.11 -17.65
N PRO A 62 7.94 8.65 -17.53
CA PRO A 62 7.54 9.88 -18.24
C PRO A 62 8.50 11.06 -18.06
N SER A 63 9.18 11.16 -16.89
CA SER A 63 10.21 12.16 -16.64
C SER A 63 11.57 11.85 -17.26
N GLY A 64 11.71 10.74 -18.01
CA GLY A 64 12.95 10.33 -18.67
C GLY A 64 13.94 9.58 -17.78
N LYS A 65 13.56 9.17 -16.56
CA LYS A 65 14.42 8.37 -15.68
C LYS A 65 14.47 6.92 -16.12
N SER A 66 15.66 6.34 -16.18
CA SER A 66 15.84 4.92 -16.47
C SER A 66 15.47 4.07 -15.24
N ILE A 67 14.68 3.02 -15.45
CA ILE A 67 14.32 2.04 -14.42
C ILE A 67 15.43 0.98 -14.27
N GLN A 68 16.26 0.78 -15.32
CA GLN A 68 17.23 -0.31 -15.36
C GLN A 68 18.29 -0.18 -14.27
N LYS A 69 18.43 -1.22 -13.43
CA LYS A 69 19.30 -1.33 -12.25
C LYS A 69 18.88 -0.46 -11.05
N THR A 70 18.15 0.61 -11.27
CA THR A 70 17.76 1.55 -10.22
C THR A 70 16.39 1.25 -9.63
N GLY A 71 15.45 0.73 -10.45
CA GLY A 71 14.07 0.54 -10.04
C GLY A 71 13.34 1.85 -9.73
N ILE A 72 12.23 1.72 -9.04
CA ILE A 72 11.41 2.83 -8.54
C ILE A 72 11.66 2.96 -7.03
N SER A 73 12.06 4.15 -6.60
CA SER A 73 12.17 4.50 -5.18
C SER A 73 10.80 4.93 -4.66
N PRO A 74 10.33 4.40 -3.54
CA PRO A 74 9.06 4.82 -2.97
C PRO A 74 9.14 6.27 -2.45
N ASP A 75 8.01 6.99 -2.49
CA ASP A 75 7.88 8.32 -1.88
C ASP A 75 7.90 8.22 -0.34
N ILE A 76 7.37 7.10 0.18
CA ILE A 76 7.37 6.79 1.61
C ILE A 76 7.96 5.40 1.81
N VAL A 77 9.12 5.35 2.46
CA VAL A 77 9.78 4.08 2.78
C VAL A 77 9.09 3.43 3.97
N VAL A 78 8.58 2.21 3.75
CA VAL A 78 8.01 1.37 4.80
C VAL A 78 8.60 -0.03 4.67
N ASN A 79 9.45 -0.40 5.61
CA ASN A 79 10.05 -1.72 5.64
C ASN A 79 9.01 -2.78 6.05
N PRO A 80 9.10 -4.02 5.52
CA PRO A 80 8.28 -5.11 5.98
C PRO A 80 8.56 -5.39 7.47
N ALA A 81 7.50 -5.56 8.26
CA ALA A 81 7.59 -5.88 9.68
C ALA A 81 6.43 -6.80 10.08
N LYS A 82 6.63 -7.59 11.13
CA LYS A 82 5.56 -8.35 11.77
C LYS A 82 4.81 -7.45 12.74
N ILE A 83 3.49 -7.50 12.67
CA ILE A 83 2.63 -6.84 13.64
C ILE A 83 2.42 -7.81 14.80
N GLU A 84 3.06 -7.58 15.93
CA GLU A 84 2.79 -8.29 17.17
C GLU A 84 1.77 -7.51 17.97
N LYS A 85 0.62 -8.12 18.22
CA LYS A 85 -0.38 -7.55 19.12
C LYS A 85 0.15 -7.63 20.55
N ASN A 86 0.40 -6.48 21.15
CA ASN A 86 0.76 -6.44 22.56
C ASN A 86 -0.49 -6.73 23.39
N GLU A 87 -0.57 -7.94 23.94
CA GLU A 87 -1.63 -8.37 24.87
C GLU A 87 -1.47 -7.75 26.27
N ARG A 88 -0.88 -6.57 26.34
CA ARG A 88 -0.81 -5.87 27.64
C ARG A 88 -2.21 -5.71 28.19
N SER A 89 -2.35 -6.18 29.43
CA SER A 89 -3.53 -6.09 30.28
C SER A 89 -4.38 -4.85 29.97
N LYS A 90 -5.69 -5.01 29.92
CA LYS A 90 -6.67 -3.93 29.76
C LYS A 90 -6.25 -2.76 30.64
N GLN A 91 -5.69 -1.72 30.04
CA GLN A 91 -5.40 -0.49 30.75
C GLN A 91 -6.73 0.00 31.32
N ARG A 92 -6.76 0.17 32.64
CA ARG A 92 -7.94 0.72 33.33
C ARG A 92 -8.25 2.08 32.73
N ARG A 93 -9.47 2.24 32.27
CA ARG A 93 -10.02 3.51 31.81
C ARG A 93 -10.86 4.12 32.91
N GLU A 94 -11.15 5.41 32.83
CA GLU A 94 -12.07 6.10 33.72
C GLU A 94 -13.41 5.35 33.85
N ALA A 95 -13.94 4.84 32.74
CA ALA A 95 -15.16 4.04 32.72
C ALA A 95 -15.09 2.71 33.51
N ASP A 96 -13.90 2.24 33.84
CA ASP A 96 -13.66 1.01 34.61
C ASP A 96 -13.50 1.31 36.11
N LEU A 97 -13.52 2.59 36.51
CA LEU A 97 -13.40 3.03 37.90
C LEU A 97 -14.74 2.98 38.60
N ARG A 98 -14.69 2.60 39.89
CA ARG A 98 -15.88 2.58 40.74
C ARG A 98 -16.31 4.02 40.97
N GLY A 99 -17.53 4.39 40.49
CA GLY A 99 -18.07 5.75 40.57
C GLY A 99 -17.75 6.64 39.37
N ALA A 100 -17.31 6.06 38.23
CA ALA A 100 -17.14 6.80 37.00
C ALA A 100 -18.44 7.50 36.57
N LEU A 101 -18.36 8.77 36.18
CA LEU A 101 -19.51 9.54 35.73
C LEU A 101 -19.98 9.01 34.34
N GLU A 102 -21.26 8.76 34.19
CA GLU A 102 -21.85 8.39 32.91
C GLU A 102 -21.82 9.54 31.92
N ASN A 103 -21.36 9.28 30.70
CA ASN A 103 -21.39 10.28 29.64
C ASN A 103 -22.81 10.42 29.07
N ILE A 104 -23.38 11.63 29.17
CA ILE A 104 -24.73 11.96 28.74
C ILE A 104 -25.00 11.62 27.27
N ASP A 105 -23.96 11.60 26.44
CA ASP A 105 -24.04 11.34 24.99
C ASP A 105 -24.00 9.86 24.58
N ASP A 106 -23.72 8.93 25.49
CA ASP A 106 -23.59 7.50 25.15
C ASP A 106 -24.90 6.80 24.81
N LYS A 107 -26.05 7.38 25.20
CA LYS A 107 -27.37 6.83 24.86
C LYS A 107 -27.72 6.85 23.36
N LYS A 108 -27.00 7.67 22.54
CA LYS A 108 -27.23 7.79 21.09
C LYS A 108 -26.35 6.90 20.20
N ARG A 109 -25.32 6.25 20.73
CA ARG A 109 -24.32 5.49 19.93
C ARG A 109 -24.58 3.99 19.78
N LYS A 110 -25.47 3.39 20.57
CA LYS A 110 -25.72 1.92 20.56
C LYS A 110 -26.53 1.37 19.37
N ALA A 111 -26.94 2.18 18.39
CA ALA A 111 -27.91 1.78 17.37
C ALA A 111 -27.34 1.52 15.95
N LYS A 112 -26.04 1.32 15.74
CA LYS A 112 -25.51 0.99 14.40
C LYS A 112 -24.32 0.05 14.45
N GLN A 113 -24.56 -1.24 14.64
CA GLN A 113 -23.65 -2.30 14.20
C GLN A 113 -24.49 -3.31 13.40
N ASN A 114 -24.42 -3.21 12.07
CA ASN A 114 -24.96 -4.23 11.18
C ASN A 114 -23.83 -5.18 10.75
N ASN A 115 -24.10 -6.46 10.94
CA ASN A 115 -23.35 -7.60 10.44
C ASN A 115 -23.31 -7.62 8.91
N SER A 116 -22.12 -7.75 8.35
CA SER A 116 -21.93 -8.27 7.00
C SER A 116 -21.00 -9.48 7.09
N ASN A 117 -21.56 -10.67 6.92
CA ASN A 117 -20.84 -11.92 6.73
C ASN A 117 -20.36 -11.99 5.27
N ASP A 118 -19.19 -11.45 4.95
CA ASP A 118 -18.50 -11.72 3.71
C ASP A 118 -17.25 -12.56 4.02
N VAL A 119 -17.18 -13.75 3.42
CA VAL A 119 -16.16 -14.79 3.70
C VAL A 119 -14.77 -14.43 3.20
N ARG A 120 -14.61 -13.31 2.51
CA ARG A 120 -13.28 -12.81 2.10
C ARG A 120 -12.70 -11.93 3.20
N PRO A 121 -11.43 -12.18 3.61
CA PRO A 121 -10.80 -11.32 4.61
C PRO A 121 -10.85 -9.86 4.12
N THR A 122 -11.45 -9.03 4.93
CA THR A 122 -11.59 -7.59 4.65
C THR A 122 -10.21 -6.94 4.57
N ALA A 123 -10.11 -5.78 3.90
CA ALA A 123 -8.86 -5.00 3.87
C ALA A 123 -8.34 -4.71 5.30
N LYS A 124 -9.24 -4.63 6.29
CA LYS A 124 -8.89 -4.46 7.70
C LYS A 124 -8.24 -5.70 8.32
N GLU A 125 -8.70 -6.90 7.97
CA GLU A 125 -8.12 -8.16 8.46
C GLU A 125 -6.76 -8.42 7.83
N ARG A 126 -6.60 -8.14 6.53
CA ARG A 126 -5.29 -8.22 5.85
C ARG A 126 -4.29 -7.23 6.40
N ALA A 127 -4.71 -6.01 6.72
CA ALA A 127 -3.86 -5.00 7.35
C ALA A 127 -3.42 -5.40 8.78
N ASN A 128 -4.12 -6.34 9.43
CA ASN A 128 -3.69 -6.86 10.73
C ASN A 128 -2.46 -7.78 10.67
N THR A 129 -2.12 -8.29 9.50
CA THR A 129 -0.98 -9.20 9.29
C THR A 129 0.12 -8.58 8.44
N ASP A 130 -0.22 -7.64 7.57
CA ASP A 130 0.72 -6.95 6.67
C ASP A 130 0.92 -5.50 7.12
N TYR A 131 2.12 -5.23 7.64
CA TYR A 131 2.49 -3.91 8.15
C TYR A 131 2.48 -2.84 7.06
N GLN A 132 2.97 -3.13 5.86
CA GLN A 132 3.01 -2.17 4.75
C GLN A 132 1.59 -1.80 4.30
N LEU A 133 0.71 -2.80 4.20
CA LEU A 133 -0.69 -2.57 3.90
C LEU A 133 -1.40 -1.77 5.00
N ALA A 134 -1.11 -2.05 6.29
CA ALA A 134 -1.64 -1.29 7.41
C ALA A 134 -1.29 0.20 7.28
N ARG A 135 -0.01 0.51 7.01
CA ARG A 135 0.45 1.90 6.82
C ARG A 135 -0.22 2.60 5.64
N ALA A 136 -0.39 1.89 4.51
CA ALA A 136 -1.09 2.43 3.35
C ALA A 136 -2.56 2.76 3.66
N VAL A 137 -3.26 1.87 4.36
CA VAL A 137 -4.66 2.08 4.77
C VAL A 137 -4.78 3.25 5.75
N ASP A 138 -3.88 3.36 6.73
CA ASP A 138 -3.87 4.47 7.68
C ASP A 138 -3.64 5.82 6.98
N LEU A 139 -2.69 5.86 6.03
CA LEU A 139 -2.42 7.05 5.22
C LEU A 139 -3.64 7.46 4.38
N LEU A 140 -4.30 6.51 3.72
CA LEU A 140 -5.53 6.78 2.95
C LEU A 140 -6.65 7.34 3.84
N ARG A 141 -6.82 6.79 5.04
CA ARG A 141 -7.79 7.28 6.02
C ARG A 141 -7.46 8.71 6.47
N GLY A 142 -6.19 8.95 6.85
CA GLY A 142 -5.73 10.28 7.24
C GLY A 142 -5.99 11.32 6.17
N LEU A 143 -5.61 11.02 4.92
CA LEU A 143 -5.86 11.87 3.76
C LEU A 143 -7.35 12.10 3.47
N SER A 144 -8.21 11.12 3.75
CA SER A 144 -9.68 11.26 3.61
C SER A 144 -10.27 12.16 4.67
N LEU A 145 -9.84 12.01 5.94
CA LEU A 145 -10.29 12.84 7.06
C LEU A 145 -9.89 14.29 6.88
N LEU A 146 -8.66 14.54 6.43
CA LEU A 146 -8.17 15.89 6.16
C LEU A 146 -9.03 16.59 5.10
N LYS A 147 -9.33 15.89 3.99
CA LYS A 147 -10.18 16.45 2.93
C LYS A 147 -11.57 16.86 3.44
N LYS A 148 -12.18 16.02 4.31
CA LYS A 148 -13.49 16.33 4.89
C LYS A 148 -13.50 17.58 5.78
N ARG A 149 -12.36 17.86 6.45
CA ARG A 149 -12.22 19.03 7.33
C ARG A 149 -11.93 20.35 6.59
N ILE A 150 -11.36 20.26 5.39
CA ILE A 150 -11.03 21.46 4.57
C ILE A 150 -12.25 21.91 3.75
N VAL A 151 -13.21 21.01 3.49
CA VAL A 151 -14.41 21.29 2.65
C VAL A 151 -15.61 21.73 3.49
N ASN A 152 -15.53 21.65 4.83
CA ASN A 152 -16.49 22.25 5.76
C ASN A 152 -15.94 23.56 6.34
#